data_76dd7488930fc05f4529dd2968aff1fc
#
_entry.id   76dd7488930fc05f4529dd2968aff1fc
#
_cell.length_a   1.000
_cell.length_b   1.000
_cell.length_c   1.000
_cell.angle_alpha   90.00
_cell.angle_beta   90.00
_cell.angle_gamma   90.00
#
_symmetry.space_group_name_H-M   'P 1'
#
loop_
_entity.id
_entity.type
_entity.pdbx_description
1 polymer ?
#
loop_
_entity_poly.entity_id
_entity_poly.type
_entity_poly.pdbx_seq_one_letter_code
_entity_poly.pdbx_strand_id
1 'polypeptide(L)'
;MRRAPTKGAAFRILGALRFCRTELSIEMRTVMLWLMTRHCHKCGSEWTLAGQPGRSESCHGCGVDLRVCLNCVSYDLRAAYQCRDRRADPVLDKATGNFCEYFDFARRIVAPKDKVNDREASAREQVKKLLGD
;
A
#
# COMPACT_ATOMS: atom_id res chain seq x y z
N MET A 1 -29.61 -65.62 -32.45
CA MET A 1 -29.42 -66.18 -31.09
C MET A 1 -28.54 -65.21 -30.27
N ARG A 2 -29.16 -64.59 -29.25
CA ARG A 2 -28.62 -64.41 -27.85
C ARG A 2 -27.26 -63.68 -27.80
N ARG A 3 -26.98 -62.65 -27.08
CA ARG A 3 -27.52 -62.03 -25.84
C ARG A 3 -26.83 -60.70 -25.66
N ALA A 4 -27.56 -59.67 -25.28
CA ALA A 4 -27.04 -58.66 -24.38
C ALA A 4 -26.82 -59.27 -22.98
N PRO A 5 -26.30 -58.62 -21.98
CA PRO A 5 -25.91 -57.24 -21.71
C PRO A 5 -24.60 -57.15 -20.91
N THR A 6 -24.19 -55.99 -20.55
CA THR A 6 -23.77 -55.58 -19.17
C THR A 6 -23.33 -54.13 -19.20
N LYS A 7 -24.06 -53.26 -18.56
CA LYS A 7 -23.92 -52.78 -17.17
C LYS A 7 -22.54 -52.23 -16.83
N GLY A 8 -22.50 -50.91 -16.73
CA GLY A 8 -22.07 -50.30 -15.49
C GLY A 8 -20.59 -49.95 -15.39
N ALA A 9 -20.28 -48.72 -15.72
CA ALA A 9 -19.22 -48.05 -15.00
C ALA A 9 -19.70 -46.68 -14.70
N ALA A 10 -20.31 -46.55 -13.54
CA ALA A 10 -20.48 -45.24 -12.88
C ALA A 10 -19.09 -44.67 -12.65
N PHE A 11 -18.75 -43.71 -13.44
CA PHE A 11 -17.56 -42.90 -13.23
C PHE A 11 -17.81 -42.02 -12.00
N ARG A 12 -17.38 -42.52 -10.85
CA ARG A 12 -17.29 -41.76 -9.61
C ARG A 12 -16.26 -40.63 -9.81
N ILE A 13 -16.72 -39.52 -10.28
CA ILE A 13 -15.99 -38.24 -10.15
C ILE A 13 -16.32 -37.73 -8.73
N LEU A 14 -15.70 -38.32 -7.76
CA LEU A 14 -15.60 -37.83 -6.38
C LEU A 14 -14.11 -37.92 -6.02
N GLY A 15 -13.44 -36.87 -6.25
CA GLY A 15 -12.07 -36.76 -5.81
C GLY A 15 -11.36 -35.59 -6.41
N ALA A 16 -11.13 -34.62 -5.58
CA ALA A 16 -10.17 -33.52 -5.80
C ALA A 16 -10.71 -32.15 -6.19
N LEU A 17 -11.64 -31.63 -5.44
CA LEU A 17 -11.67 -30.18 -5.21
C LEU A 17 -11.26 -29.90 -3.75
N ARG A 18 -10.14 -30.46 -3.35
CA ARG A 18 -9.31 -29.89 -2.30
C ARG A 18 -8.26 -29.01 -2.97
N PHE A 19 -8.71 -28.02 -3.71
CA PHE A 19 -7.83 -26.99 -4.19
C PHE A 19 -7.46 -26.13 -2.98
N CYS A 20 -6.22 -26.20 -2.67
CA CYS A 20 -5.54 -25.71 -1.50
C CYS A 20 -5.81 -24.22 -1.31
N ARG A 21 -6.57 -23.90 -0.28
CA ARG A 21 -6.86 -22.53 0.17
C ARG A 21 -5.60 -21.74 0.56
N THR A 22 -4.46 -22.42 0.59
CA THR A 22 -3.16 -21.87 0.97
C THR A 22 -2.36 -21.28 -0.19
N GLU A 23 -2.54 -21.76 -1.41
CA GLU A 23 -1.78 -21.27 -2.56
C GLU A 23 -2.29 -19.91 -3.08
N LEU A 24 -3.60 -19.71 -3.10
CA LEU A 24 -4.20 -18.40 -3.42
C LEU A 24 -3.77 -17.29 -2.45
N SER A 25 -3.50 -17.63 -1.21
CA SER A 25 -2.98 -16.67 -0.21
C SER A 25 -1.56 -16.21 -0.51
N ILE A 26 -0.72 -17.08 -1.05
CA ILE A 26 0.69 -16.77 -1.33
C ILE A 26 0.80 -15.87 -2.55
N GLU A 27 0.05 -16.17 -3.60
CA GLU A 27 0.03 -15.34 -4.82
C GLU A 27 -0.55 -13.96 -4.56
N MET A 28 -1.64 -13.84 -3.81
CA MET A 28 -2.19 -12.55 -3.42
C MET A 28 -1.24 -11.74 -2.54
N ARG A 29 -0.51 -12.39 -1.65
CA ARG A 29 0.52 -11.74 -0.82
C ARG A 29 1.68 -11.24 -1.68
N THR A 30 2.11 -12.02 -2.64
CA THR A 30 3.19 -11.64 -3.56
C THR A 30 2.77 -10.46 -4.43
N VAL A 31 1.59 -10.48 -5.01
CA VAL A 31 1.05 -9.37 -5.81
C VAL A 31 0.87 -8.11 -4.97
N MET A 32 0.38 -8.22 -3.74
CA MET A 32 0.29 -7.08 -2.82
C MET A 32 1.66 -6.49 -2.46
N LEU A 33 2.69 -7.33 -2.29
CA LEU A 33 4.04 -6.84 -2.01
C LEU A 33 4.62 -6.03 -3.19
N TRP A 34 4.28 -6.39 -4.42
CA TRP A 34 4.68 -5.67 -5.62
C TRP A 34 3.95 -4.33 -5.81
N LEU A 35 2.76 -4.21 -5.23
CA LEU A 35 1.98 -2.97 -5.26
C LEU A 35 2.34 -1.99 -4.12
N MET A 36 3.10 -2.46 -3.14
CA MET A 36 3.57 -1.60 -2.04
C MET A 36 4.83 -0.84 -2.47
N THR A 37 4.67 0.40 -2.80
CA THR A 37 5.74 1.30 -3.21
C THR A 37 5.98 2.39 -2.16
N ARG A 38 7.11 3.09 -2.26
CA ARG A 38 7.49 4.16 -1.35
C ARG A 38 7.01 5.48 -1.94
N HIS A 39 6.35 6.28 -1.13
CA HIS A 39 5.74 7.52 -1.59
C HIS A 39 6.03 8.68 -0.66
N CYS A 40 6.25 9.85 -1.24
CA CYS A 40 6.37 11.08 -0.51
C CYS A 40 5.10 11.36 0.31
N HIS A 41 5.27 11.72 1.59
CA HIS A 41 4.16 12.02 2.51
C HIS A 41 3.32 13.22 2.05
N LYS A 42 3.90 14.19 1.33
CA LYS A 42 3.25 15.43 0.94
C LYS A 42 2.51 15.31 -0.40
N CYS A 43 3.20 14.88 -1.46
CA CYS A 43 2.64 14.87 -2.80
C CYS A 43 2.23 13.48 -3.29
N GLY A 44 2.68 12.39 -2.61
CA GLY A 44 2.43 11.03 -3.02
C GLY A 44 3.24 10.56 -4.25
N SER A 45 4.20 11.35 -4.71
CA SER A 45 5.11 10.90 -5.78
C SER A 45 5.87 9.66 -5.34
N GLU A 46 5.97 8.68 -6.22
CA GLU A 46 6.68 7.44 -5.97
C GLU A 46 8.19 7.65 -5.95
N TRP A 47 8.85 7.00 -5.01
CA TRP A 47 10.31 6.95 -4.94
C TRP A 47 10.80 5.55 -5.32
N THR A 48 11.48 5.45 -6.47
CA THR A 48 11.83 4.18 -7.12
C THR A 48 13.27 3.74 -6.91
N LEU A 49 14.12 4.60 -6.32
CA LEU A 49 15.52 4.28 -6.12
C LEU A 49 15.73 3.14 -5.12
N ALA A 50 16.79 2.38 -5.30
CA ALA A 50 17.15 1.31 -4.39
C ALA A 50 17.72 1.88 -3.07
N GLY A 51 17.46 1.16 -1.97
CA GLY A 51 17.98 1.55 -0.64
C GLY A 51 17.09 2.53 0.10
N GLN A 52 17.67 3.32 0.98
CA GLN A 52 17.01 4.37 1.75
C GLN A 52 17.41 5.74 1.19
N PRO A 53 16.54 6.74 1.24
CA PRO A 53 16.89 8.07 0.80
C PRO A 53 18.03 8.64 1.63
N GLY A 54 18.93 9.32 0.97
CA GLY A 54 19.99 10.09 1.59
C GLY A 54 19.43 11.23 2.44
N ARG A 55 20.28 11.81 3.26
CA ARG A 55 19.91 12.85 4.21
C ARG A 55 19.43 14.15 3.57
N SER A 56 20.04 14.52 2.45
CA SER A 56 19.71 15.72 1.67
C SER A 56 18.88 15.42 0.43
N GLU A 57 18.28 14.22 0.39
CA GLU A 57 17.49 13.81 -0.76
C GLU A 57 16.05 14.33 -0.65
N SER A 58 15.66 15.06 -1.66
CA SER A 58 14.35 15.73 -1.74
C SER A 58 13.44 15.03 -2.74
N CYS A 59 12.15 15.19 -2.56
CA CYS A 59 11.14 14.67 -3.46
C CYS A 59 11.16 15.40 -4.81
N HIS A 60 11.26 14.68 -5.90
CA HIS A 60 11.23 15.24 -7.25
C HIS A 60 9.93 15.98 -7.58
N GLY A 61 8.81 15.59 -6.95
CA GLY A 61 7.50 16.19 -7.22
C GLY A 61 7.19 17.46 -6.44
N CYS A 62 7.71 17.62 -5.22
CA CYS A 62 7.37 18.76 -4.37
C CYS A 62 8.53 19.37 -3.57
N GLY A 63 9.75 18.87 -3.75
CA GLY A 63 10.96 19.41 -3.13
C GLY A 63 11.11 19.21 -1.62
N VAL A 64 10.19 18.51 -0.95
CA VAL A 64 10.33 18.25 0.49
C VAL A 64 11.31 17.11 0.74
N ASP A 65 11.92 17.12 1.92
CA ASP A 65 12.83 16.07 2.34
C ASP A 65 12.14 14.72 2.36
N LEU A 66 12.84 13.68 1.91
CA LEU A 66 12.32 12.31 1.90
C LEU A 66 12.63 11.56 3.19
N ARG A 67 13.83 11.80 3.78
CA ARG A 67 14.26 11.16 5.02
C ARG A 67 13.68 11.88 6.24
N VAL A 68 12.38 11.76 6.42
CA VAL A 68 11.60 12.43 7.49
C VAL A 68 10.78 11.40 8.27
N CYS A 69 10.45 11.71 9.53
CA CYS A 69 9.64 10.81 10.35
C CYS A 69 8.29 10.46 9.70
N LEU A 70 7.67 11.40 9.00
CA LEU A 70 6.38 11.18 8.30
C LEU A 70 6.45 10.10 7.22
N ASN A 71 7.63 9.85 6.66
CA ASN A 71 7.86 8.77 5.69
C ASN A 71 8.35 7.47 6.33
N CYS A 72 8.56 7.44 7.64
CA CYS A 72 9.11 6.30 8.34
C CYS A 72 8.05 5.25 8.67
N VAL A 73 8.42 3.98 8.63
CA VAL A 73 7.57 2.85 9.03
C VAL A 73 7.23 2.89 10.52
N SER A 74 8.13 3.44 11.35
CA SER A 74 7.96 3.54 12.80
C SER A 74 7.13 4.76 13.24
N TYR A 75 6.70 5.61 12.31
CA TYR A 75 5.88 6.76 12.63
C TYR A 75 4.48 6.36 13.09
N ASP A 76 4.10 6.81 14.29
CA ASP A 76 2.78 6.55 14.87
C ASP A 76 2.36 7.71 15.77
N LEU A 77 1.25 8.37 15.44
CA LEU A 77 0.70 9.50 16.21
C LEU A 77 0.37 9.14 17.67
N ARG A 78 0.11 7.87 17.96
CA ARG A 78 -0.28 7.40 19.30
C ARG A 78 0.92 7.01 20.16
N ALA A 79 2.08 6.81 19.54
CA ALA A 79 3.30 6.45 20.26
C ALA A 79 3.94 7.66 20.94
N ALA A 80 4.71 7.42 22.02
CA ALA A 80 5.52 8.44 22.63
C ALA A 80 6.48 9.07 21.61
N TYR A 81 6.56 10.38 21.59
CA TYR A 81 7.32 11.13 20.57
C TYR A 81 6.95 10.80 19.12
N GLN A 82 5.75 10.23 18.89
CA GLN A 82 5.25 9.79 17.59
C GLN A 82 6.17 8.78 16.86
N CYS A 83 6.90 7.97 17.63
CA CYS A 83 7.76 6.93 17.10
C CYS A 83 7.59 5.63 17.90
N ARG A 84 7.39 4.50 17.20
CA ARG A 84 7.33 3.18 17.84
C ARG A 84 8.70 2.64 18.23
N ASP A 85 9.76 3.08 17.58
CA ASP A 85 11.09 2.65 17.89
C ASP A 85 11.67 3.50 19.05
N ARG A 86 11.78 2.86 20.21
CA ARG A 86 12.26 3.52 21.43
C ARG A 86 13.76 3.76 21.46
N ARG A 87 14.51 3.21 20.51
CA ARG A 87 15.95 3.40 20.38
C ARG A 87 16.28 4.70 19.64
N ALA A 88 15.33 5.19 18.86
CA ALA A 88 15.49 6.41 18.09
C ALA A 88 15.39 7.64 18.99
N ASP A 89 16.29 8.58 18.80
CA ASP A 89 16.22 9.88 19.47
C ASP A 89 14.95 10.65 19.09
N PRO A 90 14.35 11.37 20.06
CA PRO A 90 13.17 12.17 19.80
C PRO A 90 13.45 13.30 18.80
N VAL A 91 12.81 13.26 17.65
CA VAL A 91 12.86 14.35 16.66
C VAL A 91 11.65 15.25 16.87
N LEU A 92 11.88 16.55 17.06
CA LEU A 92 10.79 17.51 17.30
C LEU A 92 10.00 17.79 16.03
N ASP A 93 10.68 18.12 14.94
CA ASP A 93 10.03 18.36 13.66
C ASP A 93 10.02 17.06 12.83
N LYS A 94 8.81 16.53 12.62
CA LYS A 94 8.60 15.28 11.89
C LYS A 94 8.64 15.43 10.38
N ALA A 95 8.56 16.66 9.88
CA ALA A 95 8.51 16.97 8.45
C ALA A 95 9.88 17.35 7.87
N THR A 96 10.84 17.67 8.72
CA THR A 96 12.21 18.05 8.31
C THR A 96 13.12 16.82 8.26
N GLY A 97 14.10 16.86 7.36
CA GLY A 97 15.11 15.83 7.19
C GLY A 97 15.89 15.56 8.50
N ASN A 98 16.03 14.31 8.89
CA ASN A 98 16.66 13.94 10.14
C ASN A 98 17.75 12.87 9.97
N PHE A 99 18.51 12.66 11.05
CA PHE A 99 19.65 11.77 11.11
C PHE A 99 19.35 10.41 11.74
N CYS A 100 18.09 10.06 11.89
CA CYS A 100 17.69 8.81 12.53
C CYS A 100 18.32 7.60 11.84
N GLU A 101 19.09 6.83 12.60
CA GLU A 101 19.73 5.60 12.12
C GLU A 101 18.71 4.48 11.89
N TYR A 102 17.61 4.52 12.61
CA TYR A 102 16.50 3.56 12.55
C TYR A 102 15.43 3.94 11.51
N PHE A 103 15.74 4.90 10.63
CA PHE A 103 14.81 5.29 9.58
C PHE A 103 14.65 4.16 8.57
N ASP A 104 13.40 3.76 8.34
CA ASP A 104 13.02 2.85 7.27
C ASP A 104 11.83 3.45 6.51
N PHE A 105 12.01 3.61 5.21
CA PHE A 105 11.02 4.25 4.35
C PHE A 105 9.77 3.37 4.21
N ALA A 106 8.65 3.84 4.72
CA ALA A 106 7.39 3.11 4.70
C ALA A 106 6.92 2.81 3.28
N ARG A 107 6.58 1.55 3.03
CA ARG A 107 5.91 1.13 1.81
C ARG A 107 4.41 1.24 2.01
N ARG A 108 3.73 1.90 1.10
CA ARG A 108 2.29 2.14 1.18
C ARG A 108 1.64 1.88 -0.17
N ILE A 109 0.38 1.48 -0.14
CA ILE A 109 -0.47 1.49 -1.32
C ILE A 109 -1.07 2.89 -1.38
N VAL A 110 -0.64 3.69 -2.35
CA VAL A 110 -1.20 5.03 -2.56
C VAL A 110 -2.18 4.95 -3.71
N ALA A 111 -3.44 5.27 -3.41
CA ALA A 111 -4.43 5.43 -4.47
C ALA A 111 -4.06 6.65 -5.34
N PRO A 112 -4.19 6.56 -6.66
CA PRO A 112 -3.93 7.68 -7.54
C PRO A 112 -4.81 8.88 -7.14
N LYS A 113 -4.17 10.03 -6.95
CA LYS A 113 -4.83 11.27 -6.48
C LYS A 113 -5.88 11.81 -7.44
N ASP A 114 -5.77 11.47 -8.71
CA ASP A 114 -6.66 11.96 -9.77
C ASP A 114 -8.13 11.63 -9.51
N LYS A 115 -8.40 10.43 -8.97
CA LYS A 115 -9.78 10.00 -8.66
C LYS A 115 -10.39 10.68 -7.43
N VAL A 116 -9.56 11.19 -6.53
CA VAL A 116 -10.05 11.90 -5.33
C VAL A 116 -10.41 13.34 -5.69
N ASN A 117 -9.54 13.99 -6.46
CA ASN A 117 -9.78 15.37 -6.91
C ASN A 117 -11.02 15.48 -7.81
N ASP A 118 -11.25 14.52 -8.69
CA ASP A 118 -12.44 14.49 -9.56
C ASP A 118 -13.74 14.35 -8.75
N ARG A 119 -13.74 13.55 -7.70
CA ARG A 119 -14.91 13.39 -6.82
C ARG A 119 -15.20 14.65 -6.01
N GLU A 120 -14.16 15.27 -5.47
CA GLU A 120 -14.31 16.54 -4.73
C GLU A 120 -14.75 17.67 -5.64
N ALA A 121 -14.17 17.77 -6.85
CA ALA A 121 -14.55 18.76 -7.83
C ALA A 121 -16.02 18.60 -8.23
N SER A 122 -16.45 17.39 -8.55
CA SER A 122 -17.84 17.11 -8.92
C SER A 122 -18.81 17.33 -7.76
N ALA A 123 -18.44 17.02 -6.54
CA ALA A 123 -19.26 17.28 -5.36
C ALA A 123 -19.44 18.80 -5.10
N ARG A 124 -18.35 19.57 -5.24
CA ARG A 124 -18.41 21.03 -5.12
C ARG A 124 -19.30 21.67 -6.19
N GLU A 125 -19.23 21.15 -7.40
CA GLU A 125 -20.04 21.62 -8.51
C GLU A 125 -21.54 21.31 -8.31
N GLN A 126 -21.84 20.12 -7.78
CA GLN A 126 -23.21 19.76 -7.41
C GLN A 126 -23.76 20.63 -6.28
N VAL A 127 -22.98 20.90 -5.25
CA VAL A 127 -23.37 21.78 -4.14
C VAL A 127 -23.60 23.22 -4.66
N LYS A 128 -22.72 23.72 -5.51
CA LYS A 128 -22.85 25.05 -6.11
C LYS A 128 -24.15 25.15 -6.93
N LYS A 129 -24.46 24.12 -7.69
CA LYS A 129 -25.71 24.05 -8.49
C LYS A 129 -26.98 24.00 -7.64
N LEU A 130 -26.91 23.40 -6.44
CA LEU A 130 -28.04 23.31 -5.51
C LEU A 130 -28.25 24.59 -4.70
N LEU A 131 -27.20 25.32 -4.41
CA LEU A 131 -27.27 26.54 -3.59
C LEU A 131 -27.60 27.78 -4.42
N GLY A 132 -27.55 27.67 -5.75
CA GLY A 132 -27.81 28.80 -6.66
C GLY A 132 -26.72 29.87 -6.50
N ASP A 133 -26.11 30.23 -7.57
CA ASP A 133 -25.15 31.34 -7.60
C ASP A 133 -25.91 32.65 -7.80
#